data_0c9f550b60f984437b518e251c4434d6
#
_entry.id   0c9f550b60f984437b518e251c4434d6
#
_cell.length_a   1.000
_cell.length_b   1.000
_cell.length_c   1.000
_cell.angle_alpha   90.00
_cell.angle_beta   90.00
_cell.angle_gamma   90.00
#
_symmetry.space_group_name_H-M   'P 1'
#
loop_
_entity.id
_entity.type
_entity.pdbx_description
1 polymer ?
#
loop_
_entity_poly.entity_id
_entity_poly.type
_entity_poly.pdbx_seq_one_letter_code
_entity_poly.pdbx_strand_id
1 'polypeptide(L)'
;MVAPPECGFIQWNHPVFKAADFKDPNERKAFARAVLESKKMETWGLDLKLLINVFDRITEPTYQLLCEAVLQAYHHHKGATSKASTLIDKNNYYLDFLPEIHQAMPHAKYLHLVRDVRDVACSYLALKEDGHQSKYAPKLSSSLEEIAKNWCENNEKTTTFLSDKNHLVVRYEDLLLAPERELENVCDFLGLHYHPQMATYYLLNDEPTETIGWKKKTLEPVDPKRAGVFRNTLDLDAQKLLWNLSKTTLEKFGYSA
;
A
#
# COMPACT_ATOMS: atom_id res chain seq x y z
N MET A 1 11.91 -10.31 -5.81
CA MET A 1 10.95 -9.40 -5.16
C MET A 1 9.56 -9.70 -5.68
N VAL A 2 8.55 -9.62 -4.84
CA VAL A 2 7.14 -9.73 -5.22
C VAL A 2 6.29 -8.67 -4.50
N ALA A 3 5.36 -8.06 -5.22
CA ALA A 3 4.40 -7.08 -4.72
C ALA A 3 3.01 -7.43 -5.27
N PRO A 4 2.22 -8.24 -4.56
CA PRO A 4 0.88 -8.61 -5.01
C PRO A 4 -0.09 -7.42 -5.09
N PRO A 5 -1.22 -7.57 -5.80
CA PRO A 5 -2.32 -6.61 -5.73
C PRO A 5 -2.80 -6.40 -4.30
N GLU A 6 -3.33 -5.21 -4.02
CA GLU A 6 -3.77 -4.79 -2.69
C GLU A 6 -4.82 -5.75 -2.09
N CYS A 7 -4.50 -6.32 -0.91
CA CYS A 7 -5.39 -7.16 -0.12
C CYS A 7 -5.02 -7.04 1.36
N GLY A 8 -6.02 -6.84 2.22
CA GLY A 8 -5.80 -6.63 3.66
C GLY A 8 -5.78 -7.91 4.50
N PHE A 9 -5.44 -9.06 3.93
CA PHE A 9 -5.56 -10.34 4.63
C PHE A 9 -4.69 -10.42 5.90
N ILE A 10 -3.53 -9.78 5.92
CA ILE A 10 -2.61 -9.81 7.07
C ILE A 10 -3.27 -9.16 8.30
N GLN A 11 -3.69 -7.92 8.21
CA GLN A 11 -4.26 -7.22 9.36
C GLN A 11 -5.66 -7.68 9.73
N TRP A 12 -6.48 -8.10 8.75
CA TRP A 12 -7.86 -8.50 9.02
C TRP A 12 -7.96 -9.86 9.71
N ASN A 13 -7.04 -10.78 9.43
CA ASN A 13 -7.04 -12.11 10.05
C ASN A 13 -6.21 -12.15 11.35
N HIS A 14 -5.32 -11.19 11.60
CA HIS A 14 -4.47 -11.17 12.78
C HIS A 14 -5.25 -11.24 14.10
N PRO A 15 -6.32 -10.47 14.35
CA PRO A 15 -7.05 -10.53 15.62
C PRO A 15 -7.61 -11.93 15.93
N VAL A 16 -7.96 -12.70 14.91
CA VAL A 16 -8.54 -14.05 15.04
C VAL A 16 -7.47 -15.12 15.23
N PHE A 17 -6.37 -15.02 14.45
CA PHE A 17 -5.39 -16.11 14.32
C PHE A 17 -4.05 -15.85 15.03
N LYS A 18 -3.84 -14.70 15.67
CA LYS A 18 -2.57 -14.38 16.34
C LYS A 18 -2.16 -15.36 17.44
N ALA A 19 -3.13 -16.05 18.05
CA ALA A 19 -2.91 -17.04 19.12
C ALA A 19 -3.24 -18.47 18.67
N ALA A 20 -3.48 -18.71 17.37
CA ALA A 20 -3.79 -20.04 16.85
C ALA A 20 -2.57 -20.97 16.94
N ASP A 21 -2.81 -22.24 17.26
CA ASP A 21 -1.78 -23.28 17.18
C ASP A 21 -1.69 -23.82 15.75
N PHE A 22 -0.85 -23.22 14.95
CA PHE A 22 -0.67 -23.63 13.55
C PHE A 22 0.06 -24.98 13.38
N LYS A 23 0.48 -25.66 14.45
CA LYS A 23 0.85 -27.09 14.37
C LYS A 23 -0.37 -27.95 14.10
N ASP A 24 -1.57 -27.51 14.51
CA ASP A 24 -2.82 -28.18 14.14
C ASP A 24 -3.16 -27.90 12.67
N PRO A 25 -3.30 -28.97 11.83
CA PRO A 25 -3.73 -28.81 10.43
C PRO A 25 -5.10 -28.16 10.26
N ASN A 26 -6.00 -28.28 11.25
CA ASN A 26 -7.31 -27.66 11.19
C ASN A 26 -7.21 -26.13 11.30
N GLU A 27 -6.33 -25.61 12.16
CA GLU A 27 -6.06 -24.18 12.28
C GLU A 27 -5.43 -23.61 11.01
N ARG A 28 -4.47 -24.35 10.40
CA ARG A 28 -3.91 -23.94 9.09
C ARG A 28 -4.99 -23.90 8.00
N LYS A 29 -5.88 -24.88 7.98
CA LYS A 29 -6.99 -24.94 7.03
C LYS A 29 -8.00 -23.82 7.26
N ALA A 30 -8.31 -23.51 8.52
CA ALA A 30 -9.19 -22.39 8.89
C ALA A 30 -8.58 -21.05 8.43
N PHE A 31 -7.30 -20.84 8.70
CA PHE A 31 -6.58 -19.64 8.24
C PHE A 31 -6.54 -19.55 6.72
N ALA A 32 -6.24 -20.63 5.99
CA ALA A 32 -6.24 -20.62 4.53
C ALA A 32 -7.61 -20.20 3.95
N ARG A 33 -8.71 -20.63 4.54
CA ARG A 33 -10.07 -20.20 4.14
C ARG A 33 -10.28 -18.72 4.42
N ALA A 34 -9.94 -18.26 5.62
CA ALA A 34 -10.07 -16.86 5.99
C ALA A 34 -9.25 -15.93 5.09
N VAL A 35 -8.04 -16.36 4.67
CA VAL A 35 -7.24 -15.66 3.65
C VAL A 35 -7.98 -15.56 2.34
N LEU A 36 -8.53 -16.66 1.83
CA LEU A 36 -9.26 -16.68 0.55
C LEU A 36 -10.57 -15.88 0.57
N GLU A 37 -11.20 -15.76 1.72
CA GLU A 37 -12.42 -14.95 1.94
C GLU A 37 -12.11 -13.47 2.13
N SER A 38 -10.84 -13.08 2.28
CA SER A 38 -10.44 -11.69 2.44
C SER A 38 -10.74 -10.90 1.16
N LYS A 39 -11.27 -9.67 1.34
CA LYS A 39 -11.64 -8.78 0.24
C LYS A 39 -10.46 -8.58 -0.73
N LYS A 40 -10.71 -8.73 -2.02
CA LYS A 40 -9.75 -8.65 -3.14
C LYS A 40 -8.82 -9.86 -3.29
N MET A 41 -8.84 -10.84 -2.40
CA MET A 41 -7.98 -12.03 -2.52
C MET A 41 -8.30 -12.85 -3.79
N GLU A 42 -9.53 -12.80 -4.27
CA GLU A 42 -9.92 -13.44 -5.52
C GLU A 42 -9.11 -12.95 -6.73
N THR A 43 -8.55 -11.73 -6.68
CA THR A 43 -7.70 -11.20 -7.75
C THR A 43 -6.31 -11.85 -7.82
N TRP A 44 -5.92 -12.60 -6.79
CA TRP A 44 -4.62 -13.27 -6.72
C TRP A 44 -4.61 -14.64 -7.41
N GLY A 45 -5.79 -15.24 -7.65
CA GLY A 45 -5.92 -16.53 -8.31
C GLY A 45 -5.44 -17.72 -7.48
N LEU A 46 -5.32 -17.57 -6.15
CA LEU A 46 -4.92 -18.64 -5.23
C LEU A 46 -6.12 -19.51 -4.88
N ASP A 47 -5.87 -20.79 -4.57
CA ASP A 47 -6.88 -21.73 -4.11
C ASP A 47 -6.49 -22.38 -2.78
N LEU A 48 -7.48 -23.05 -2.16
CA LEU A 48 -7.31 -23.67 -0.86
C LEU A 48 -6.26 -24.79 -0.86
N LYS A 49 -6.22 -25.59 -1.92
CA LYS A 49 -5.28 -26.70 -2.05
C LYS A 49 -3.84 -26.21 -2.12
N LEU A 50 -3.62 -25.14 -2.89
CA LEU A 50 -2.31 -24.48 -3.00
C LEU A 50 -1.85 -23.96 -1.64
N LEU A 51 -2.70 -23.21 -0.92
CA LEU A 51 -2.35 -22.65 0.37
C LEU A 51 -2.06 -23.73 1.41
N ILE A 52 -2.89 -24.77 1.50
CA ILE A 52 -2.65 -25.90 2.42
C ILE A 52 -1.31 -26.58 2.09
N ASN A 53 -1.04 -26.87 0.82
CA ASN A 53 0.21 -27.50 0.41
C ASN A 53 1.45 -26.66 0.79
N VAL A 54 1.34 -25.33 0.73
CA VAL A 54 2.44 -24.43 1.10
C VAL A 54 2.59 -24.38 2.62
N PHE A 55 1.49 -24.32 3.38
CA PHE A 55 1.51 -24.26 4.83
C PHE A 55 2.03 -25.56 5.47
N ASP A 56 1.70 -26.72 4.90
CA ASP A 56 2.13 -28.04 5.40
C ASP A 56 3.64 -28.29 5.25
N ARG A 57 4.33 -27.48 4.47
CA ARG A 57 5.80 -27.53 4.31
C ARG A 57 6.55 -26.73 5.37
N ILE A 58 5.85 -25.95 6.21
CA ILE A 58 6.47 -25.13 7.24
C ILE A 58 6.55 -25.94 8.54
N THR A 59 7.77 -26.22 8.99
CA THR A 59 8.02 -27.09 10.14
C THR A 59 7.53 -26.48 11.47
N GLU A 60 7.80 -25.18 11.68
CA GLU A 60 7.37 -24.43 12.87
C GLU A 60 6.51 -23.24 12.42
N PRO A 61 5.23 -23.48 12.07
CA PRO A 61 4.38 -22.46 11.49
C PRO A 61 3.98 -21.42 12.54
N THR A 62 4.17 -20.15 12.18
CA THR A 62 3.68 -18.97 12.91
C THR A 62 2.76 -18.16 12.02
N TYR A 63 1.99 -17.24 12.60
CA TYR A 63 1.16 -16.33 11.81
C TYR A 63 1.97 -15.58 10.74
N GLN A 64 3.13 -15.04 11.11
CA GLN A 64 4.04 -14.36 10.19
C GLN A 64 4.46 -15.28 9.03
N LEU A 65 4.97 -16.47 9.34
CA LEU A 65 5.45 -17.39 8.31
C LEU A 65 4.34 -17.85 7.36
N LEU A 66 3.12 -18.03 7.86
CA LEU A 66 1.97 -18.35 6.99
C LEU A 66 1.60 -17.16 6.09
N CYS A 67 1.62 -15.93 6.61
CA CYS A 67 1.40 -14.73 5.77
C CYS A 67 2.47 -14.57 4.69
N GLU A 68 3.75 -14.75 5.05
CA GLU A 68 4.86 -14.75 4.08
C GLU A 68 4.69 -15.85 3.02
N ALA A 69 4.21 -17.03 3.43
CA ALA A 69 3.95 -18.15 2.53
C ALA A 69 2.81 -17.85 1.53
N VAL A 70 1.78 -17.08 1.93
CA VAL A 70 0.73 -16.61 1.01
C VAL A 70 1.33 -15.69 -0.07
N LEU A 71 2.21 -14.75 0.33
CA LEU A 71 2.89 -13.85 -0.63
C LEU A 71 3.80 -14.63 -1.59
N GLN A 72 4.52 -15.63 -1.08
CA GLN A 72 5.35 -16.53 -1.91
C GLN A 72 4.48 -17.40 -2.83
N ALA A 73 3.32 -17.87 -2.37
CA ALA A 73 2.40 -18.65 -3.19
C ALA A 73 1.92 -17.83 -4.40
N TYR A 74 1.61 -16.54 -4.19
CA TYR A 74 1.29 -15.63 -5.29
C TYR A 74 2.46 -15.50 -6.28
N HIS A 75 3.69 -15.32 -5.78
CA HIS A 75 4.88 -15.23 -6.62
C HIS A 75 5.04 -16.45 -7.55
N HIS A 76 4.91 -17.65 -6.98
CA HIS A 76 4.98 -18.89 -7.74
C HIS A 76 3.78 -19.06 -8.69
N HIS A 77 2.58 -18.68 -8.28
CA HIS A 77 1.38 -18.71 -9.12
C HIS A 77 1.55 -17.83 -10.38
N LYS A 78 2.29 -16.72 -10.27
CA LYS A 78 2.65 -15.85 -11.41
C LYS A 78 3.83 -16.39 -12.25
N GLY A 79 4.24 -17.63 -12.05
CA GLY A 79 5.24 -18.33 -12.87
C GLY A 79 6.68 -18.21 -12.38
N ALA A 80 6.93 -17.63 -11.20
CA ALA A 80 8.29 -17.59 -10.66
C ALA A 80 8.76 -18.99 -10.25
N THR A 81 9.99 -19.34 -10.60
CA THR A 81 10.62 -20.64 -10.31
C THR A 81 11.44 -20.61 -9.02
N SER A 82 11.81 -19.43 -8.54
CA SER A 82 12.60 -19.23 -7.32
C SER A 82 11.79 -18.47 -6.26
N LYS A 83 12.19 -18.60 -5.00
CA LYS A 83 11.61 -17.86 -3.89
C LYS A 83 11.92 -16.37 -4.03
N ALA A 84 10.94 -15.50 -3.79
CA ALA A 84 11.18 -14.07 -3.72
C ALA A 84 12.03 -13.75 -2.47
N SER A 85 13.12 -12.99 -2.66
CA SER A 85 13.99 -12.54 -1.56
C SER A 85 13.36 -11.43 -0.73
N THR A 86 12.46 -10.67 -1.33
CA THR A 86 11.77 -9.54 -0.69
C THR A 86 10.29 -9.62 -0.99
N LEU A 87 9.49 -9.53 0.06
CA LEU A 87 8.03 -9.50 -0.01
C LEU A 87 7.56 -8.09 0.28
N ILE A 88 6.75 -7.53 -0.60
CA ILE A 88 6.17 -6.20 -0.44
C ILE A 88 4.66 -6.35 -0.40
N ASP A 89 4.04 -5.74 0.59
CA ASP A 89 2.60 -5.54 0.61
C ASP A 89 2.28 -4.04 0.61
N LYS A 90 1.39 -3.64 -0.28
CA LYS A 90 0.94 -2.26 -0.42
C LYS A 90 -0.56 -2.20 -0.15
N ASN A 91 -0.94 -1.49 0.93
CA ASN A 91 -2.30 -1.52 1.40
C ASN A 91 -2.67 -0.25 2.19
N ASN A 92 -3.65 0.50 1.73
CA ASN A 92 -4.12 1.71 2.42
C ASN A 92 -4.89 1.39 3.73
N TYR A 93 -5.39 0.16 3.89
CA TYR A 93 -6.08 -0.26 5.11
C TYR A 93 -5.15 -0.37 6.33
N TYR A 94 -3.82 -0.35 6.14
CA TYR A 94 -2.86 -0.37 7.24
C TYR A 94 -2.99 0.80 8.20
N LEU A 95 -3.43 1.94 7.73
CA LEU A 95 -3.59 3.15 8.56
C LEU A 95 -4.48 2.92 9.79
N ASP A 96 -5.46 2.02 9.69
CA ASP A 96 -6.35 1.68 10.79
C ASP A 96 -5.87 0.49 11.64
N PHE A 97 -4.82 -0.22 11.19
CA PHE A 97 -4.34 -1.48 11.76
C PHE A 97 -2.83 -1.50 11.99
N LEU A 98 -2.19 -0.35 12.18
CA LEU A 98 -0.73 -0.26 12.37
C LEU A 98 -0.23 -1.13 13.54
N PRO A 99 -0.90 -1.18 14.72
CA PRO A 99 -0.50 -2.07 15.80
C PRO A 99 -0.55 -3.54 15.43
N GLU A 100 -1.61 -3.97 14.75
CA GLU A 100 -1.82 -5.36 14.32
C GLU A 100 -0.77 -5.78 13.30
N ILE A 101 -0.46 -4.90 12.34
CA ILE A 101 0.60 -5.14 11.34
C ILE A 101 1.96 -5.25 12.02
N HIS A 102 2.27 -4.37 12.95
CA HIS A 102 3.56 -4.44 13.66
C HIS A 102 3.68 -5.71 14.51
N GLN A 103 2.59 -6.14 15.16
CA GLN A 103 2.55 -7.41 15.88
C GLN A 103 2.71 -8.61 14.94
N ALA A 104 2.03 -8.59 13.79
CA ALA A 104 2.10 -9.65 12.79
C ALA A 104 3.47 -9.72 12.10
N MET A 105 4.09 -8.56 11.85
CA MET A 105 5.33 -8.40 11.07
C MET A 105 6.33 -7.50 11.81
N PRO A 106 6.90 -7.93 12.94
CA PRO A 106 7.71 -7.05 13.82
C PRO A 106 9.00 -6.56 13.18
N HIS A 107 9.47 -7.23 12.14
CA HIS A 107 10.70 -6.88 11.41
C HIS A 107 10.43 -6.19 10.06
N ALA A 108 9.17 -5.88 9.75
CA ALA A 108 8.84 -5.19 8.51
C ALA A 108 9.44 -3.79 8.46
N LYS A 109 9.88 -3.39 7.27
CA LYS A 109 10.25 -2.01 6.96
C LYS A 109 9.05 -1.30 6.35
N TYR A 110 8.84 -0.05 6.74
CA TYR A 110 7.68 0.72 6.31
C TYR A 110 8.09 1.85 5.37
N LEU A 111 7.44 1.93 4.22
CA LEU A 111 7.52 3.07 3.33
C LEU A 111 6.25 3.91 3.49
N HIS A 112 6.41 5.12 4.00
CA HIS A 112 5.33 6.08 4.18
C HIS A 112 5.34 7.08 3.02
N LEU A 113 4.51 6.84 2.02
CA LEU A 113 4.35 7.73 0.89
C LEU A 113 3.41 8.88 1.27
N VAL A 114 3.92 10.10 1.23
CA VAL A 114 3.17 11.33 1.54
C VAL A 114 3.01 12.15 0.27
N ARG A 115 1.86 12.75 0.08
CA ARG A 115 1.56 13.68 -1.02
C ARG A 115 0.91 14.94 -0.46
N ASP A 116 1.17 16.09 -1.07
CA ASP A 116 0.53 17.36 -0.72
C ASP A 116 -1.00 17.19 -0.68
N VAL A 117 -1.64 17.58 0.44
CA VAL A 117 -3.08 17.43 0.62
C VAL A 117 -3.89 18.17 -0.43
N ARG A 118 -3.37 19.28 -0.96
CA ARG A 118 -4.01 20.06 -2.03
C ARG A 118 -4.09 19.24 -3.33
N ASP A 119 -3.04 18.50 -3.66
CA ASP A 119 -3.02 17.58 -4.80
C ASP A 119 -3.84 16.30 -4.53
N VAL A 120 -3.93 15.86 -3.27
CA VAL A 120 -4.83 14.77 -2.87
C VAL A 120 -6.27 15.18 -3.08
N ALA A 121 -6.65 16.39 -2.69
CA ALA A 121 -8.00 16.93 -2.90
C ALA A 121 -8.36 16.96 -4.39
N CYS A 122 -7.47 17.48 -5.24
CA CYS A 122 -7.68 17.44 -6.70
C CYS A 122 -7.93 16.02 -7.22
N SER A 123 -7.15 15.05 -6.73
CA SER A 123 -7.30 13.65 -7.14
C SER A 123 -8.64 13.05 -6.69
N TYR A 124 -9.09 13.38 -5.47
CA TYR A 124 -10.35 12.85 -4.94
C TYR A 124 -11.56 13.43 -5.66
N LEU A 125 -11.54 14.74 -5.92
CA LEU A 125 -12.61 15.42 -6.66
C LEU A 125 -12.74 14.86 -8.09
N ALA A 126 -11.62 14.72 -8.80
CA ALA A 126 -11.60 14.15 -10.16
C ALA A 126 -12.12 12.71 -10.21
N LEU A 127 -11.71 11.85 -9.26
CA LEU A 127 -12.19 10.46 -9.19
C LEU A 127 -13.69 10.37 -8.90
N LYS A 128 -14.24 11.31 -8.14
CA LYS A 128 -15.68 11.38 -7.87
C LYS A 128 -16.47 11.78 -9.11
N GLU A 129 -15.98 12.74 -9.89
CA GLU A 129 -16.59 13.17 -11.15
C GLU A 129 -16.59 12.05 -12.19
N ASP A 130 -15.53 11.24 -12.27
CA ASP A 130 -15.42 10.09 -13.18
C ASP A 130 -16.43 8.97 -12.89
N GLY A 131 -17.01 8.92 -11.69
CA GLY A 131 -18.15 8.05 -11.36
C GLY A 131 -17.89 6.55 -11.50
N HIS A 132 -16.71 6.06 -11.09
CA HIS A 132 -16.35 4.64 -11.20
C HIS A 132 -17.32 3.70 -10.47
N GLN A 133 -17.93 2.77 -11.17
CA GLN A 133 -18.94 1.82 -10.66
C GLN A 133 -18.34 0.47 -10.16
N SER A 134 -17.04 0.35 -10.03
CA SER A 134 -16.43 -0.90 -9.53
C SER A 134 -16.77 -1.15 -8.06
N LYS A 135 -17.04 -2.42 -7.69
CA LYS A 135 -17.20 -2.82 -6.26
C LYS A 135 -15.99 -2.47 -5.38
N TYR A 136 -14.86 -2.17 -5.98
CA TYR A 136 -13.62 -1.79 -5.32
C TYR A 136 -13.28 -0.30 -5.43
N ALA A 137 -14.15 0.49 -6.07
CA ALA A 137 -13.96 1.93 -6.15
C ALA A 137 -13.83 2.54 -4.75
N PRO A 138 -12.84 3.41 -4.51
CA PRO A 138 -12.66 4.04 -3.21
C PRO A 138 -13.85 4.98 -2.91
N LYS A 139 -14.34 4.94 -1.67
CA LYS A 139 -15.30 5.93 -1.16
C LYS A 139 -14.52 7.13 -0.65
N LEU A 140 -14.46 8.17 -1.46
CA LEU A 140 -13.69 9.38 -1.17
C LEU A 140 -14.60 10.54 -0.77
N SER A 141 -14.17 11.34 0.19
CA SER A 141 -14.84 12.59 0.52
C SER A 141 -14.67 13.64 -0.58
N SER A 142 -15.64 14.52 -0.71
CA SER A 142 -15.58 15.73 -1.54
C SER A 142 -15.56 17.01 -0.70
N SER A 143 -15.66 16.92 0.63
CA SER A 143 -15.45 18.05 1.52
C SER A 143 -13.96 18.28 1.70
N LEU A 144 -13.50 19.49 1.44
CA LEU A 144 -12.08 19.88 1.59
C LEU A 144 -11.66 19.79 3.06
N GLU A 145 -12.55 20.12 3.98
CA GLU A 145 -12.33 20.05 5.43
C GLU A 145 -12.11 18.60 5.88
N GLU A 146 -12.95 17.68 5.39
CA GLU A 146 -12.84 16.27 5.73
C GLU A 146 -11.58 15.65 5.09
N ILE A 147 -11.24 16.04 3.87
CA ILE A 147 -10.00 15.62 3.21
C ILE A 147 -8.78 16.07 4.03
N ALA A 148 -8.75 17.37 4.42
CA ALA A 148 -7.66 17.93 5.21
C ALA A 148 -7.54 17.23 6.58
N LYS A 149 -8.67 17.06 7.27
CA LYS A 149 -8.73 16.38 8.58
C LYS A 149 -8.19 14.96 8.49
N ASN A 150 -8.74 14.15 7.59
CA ASN A 150 -8.34 12.75 7.43
C ASN A 150 -6.86 12.63 7.02
N TRP A 151 -6.38 13.54 6.15
CA TRP A 151 -5.00 13.56 5.73
C TRP A 151 -4.04 13.85 6.90
N CYS A 152 -4.36 14.87 7.73
CA CYS A 152 -3.58 15.21 8.93
C CYS A 152 -3.57 14.05 9.92
N GLU A 153 -4.74 13.55 10.31
CA GLU A 153 -4.89 12.48 11.29
C GLU A 153 -4.13 11.22 10.87
N ASN A 154 -4.24 10.81 9.60
CA ASN A 154 -3.57 9.61 9.09
C ASN A 154 -2.05 9.77 9.08
N ASN A 155 -1.54 10.93 8.61
CA ASN A 155 -0.10 11.16 8.59
C ASN A 155 0.50 11.29 9.99
N GLU A 156 -0.18 11.98 10.91
CA GLU A 156 0.27 12.13 12.30
C GLU A 156 0.24 10.80 13.05
N LYS A 157 -0.84 10.03 12.91
CA LYS A 157 -0.97 8.68 13.48
C LYS A 157 0.17 7.77 12.99
N THR A 158 0.41 7.77 11.67
CA THR A 158 1.45 6.95 11.07
C THR A 158 2.83 7.35 11.58
N THR A 159 3.17 8.63 11.54
CA THR A 159 4.49 9.14 11.97
C THR A 159 4.73 8.89 13.46
N THR A 160 3.68 9.03 14.30
CA THR A 160 3.79 8.79 15.75
C THR A 160 4.00 7.31 16.05
N PHE A 161 3.34 6.44 15.28
CA PHE A 161 3.38 5.00 15.52
C PHE A 161 4.68 4.34 15.03
N LEU A 162 5.16 4.73 13.85
CA LEU A 162 6.33 4.10 13.25
C LEU A 162 7.63 4.63 13.87
N SER A 163 8.51 3.71 14.25
CA SER A 163 9.84 4.06 14.75
C SER A 163 10.75 4.52 13.61
N ASP A 164 11.69 5.42 13.92
CA ASP A 164 12.68 5.94 12.96
C ASP A 164 13.53 4.84 12.30
N LYS A 165 13.71 3.70 12.98
CA LYS A 165 14.56 2.59 12.48
C LYS A 165 13.95 1.79 11.35
N ASN A 166 12.60 1.72 11.27
CA ASN A 166 11.88 0.86 10.34
C ASN A 166 11.01 1.65 9.36
N HIS A 167 11.22 2.96 9.26
CA HIS A 167 10.32 3.86 8.57
C HIS A 167 11.10 4.83 7.69
N LEU A 168 10.73 4.89 6.41
CA LEU A 168 11.20 5.90 5.46
C LEU A 168 10.00 6.68 4.93
N VAL A 169 10.04 8.01 5.07
CA VAL A 169 9.08 8.90 4.43
C VAL A 169 9.55 9.18 3.01
N VAL A 170 8.65 9.02 2.05
CA VAL A 170 8.88 9.32 0.64
C VAL A 170 7.84 10.34 0.20
N ARG A 171 8.27 11.50 -0.29
CA ARG A 171 7.35 12.48 -0.86
C ARG A 171 7.02 12.10 -2.30
N TYR A 172 5.73 12.08 -2.61
CA TYR A 172 5.27 11.73 -3.96
C TYR A 172 5.82 12.69 -5.01
N GLU A 173 5.91 13.97 -4.69
CA GLU A 173 6.44 15.00 -5.57
C GLU A 173 7.92 14.78 -5.89
N ASP A 174 8.73 14.40 -4.90
CA ASP A 174 10.15 14.11 -5.11
C ASP A 174 10.32 12.87 -6.00
N LEU A 175 9.49 11.85 -5.80
CA LEU A 175 9.45 10.67 -6.66
C LEU A 175 9.04 11.00 -8.11
N LEU A 176 8.17 12.00 -8.32
CA LEU A 176 7.81 12.45 -9.66
C LEU A 176 8.93 13.28 -10.34
N LEU A 177 9.62 14.10 -9.56
CA LEU A 177 10.61 15.05 -10.08
C LEU A 177 12.00 14.43 -10.26
N ALA A 178 12.36 13.44 -9.43
CA ALA A 178 13.65 12.76 -9.46
C ALA A 178 13.49 11.24 -9.17
N PRO A 179 12.75 10.50 -10.03
CA PRO A 179 12.36 9.12 -9.76
C PRO A 179 13.54 8.19 -9.51
N GLU A 180 14.63 8.31 -10.26
CA GLU A 180 15.80 7.45 -10.11
C GLU A 180 16.44 7.65 -8.73
N ARG A 181 16.72 8.87 -8.34
CA ARG A 181 17.32 9.22 -7.05
C ARG A 181 16.44 8.73 -5.88
N GLU A 182 15.14 8.96 -5.94
CA GLU A 182 14.24 8.55 -4.86
C GLU A 182 14.08 7.02 -4.79
N LEU A 183 14.10 6.35 -5.94
CA LEU A 183 14.09 4.88 -5.97
C LEU A 183 15.41 4.29 -5.46
N GLU A 184 16.56 4.93 -5.72
CA GLU A 184 17.84 4.56 -5.11
C GLU A 184 17.78 4.67 -3.60
N ASN A 185 17.29 5.80 -3.04
CA ASN A 185 17.11 6.00 -1.60
C ASN A 185 16.19 4.91 -0.98
N VAL A 186 15.09 4.57 -1.66
CA VAL A 186 14.18 3.49 -1.24
C VAL A 186 14.89 2.14 -1.27
N CYS A 187 15.66 1.84 -2.30
CA CYS A 187 16.40 0.61 -2.43
C CYS A 187 17.46 0.48 -1.32
N ASP A 188 18.21 1.55 -1.04
CA ASP A 188 19.20 1.57 0.04
C ASP A 188 18.56 1.32 1.40
N PHE A 189 17.43 1.98 1.68
CA PHE A 189 16.66 1.72 2.91
C PHE A 189 16.20 0.27 3.01
N LEU A 190 15.74 -0.33 1.92
CA LEU A 190 15.28 -1.72 1.90
C LEU A 190 16.44 -2.73 1.91
N GLY A 191 17.66 -2.32 1.58
CA GLY A 191 18.81 -3.21 1.36
C GLY A 191 18.74 -3.92 0.02
N LEU A 192 18.23 -3.24 -1.00
CA LEU A 192 18.09 -3.72 -2.39
C LEU A 192 18.99 -2.92 -3.31
N HIS A 193 19.29 -3.48 -4.48
CA HIS A 193 19.94 -2.74 -5.55
C HIS A 193 18.91 -2.09 -6.48
N TYR A 194 19.11 -0.81 -6.77
CA TYR A 194 18.32 -0.13 -7.78
C TYR A 194 18.51 -0.77 -9.15
N HIS A 195 17.42 -0.86 -9.91
CA HIS A 195 17.45 -1.32 -11.30
C HIS A 195 16.66 -0.33 -12.17
N PRO A 196 17.19 0.11 -13.34
CA PRO A 196 16.54 1.10 -14.19
C PRO A 196 15.10 0.74 -14.62
N GLN A 197 14.77 -0.55 -14.71
CA GLN A 197 13.41 -0.99 -14.99
C GLN A 197 12.38 -0.58 -13.91
N MET A 198 12.82 -0.21 -12.71
CA MET A 198 11.92 0.32 -11.68
C MET A 198 11.28 1.65 -12.10
N ALA A 199 11.99 2.47 -12.87
CA ALA A 199 11.47 3.72 -13.43
C ALA A 199 10.52 3.50 -14.63
N THR A 200 10.52 2.31 -15.23
CA THR A 200 9.65 1.92 -16.36
C THR A 200 8.57 0.92 -15.96
N TYR A 201 8.12 0.98 -14.70
CA TYR A 201 7.13 0.09 -14.09
C TYR A 201 5.86 -0.11 -14.94
N TYR A 202 5.42 0.92 -15.65
CA TYR A 202 4.23 0.91 -16.49
C TYR A 202 4.29 -0.09 -17.64
N LEU A 203 5.48 -0.52 -18.06
CA LEU A 203 5.67 -1.55 -19.09
C LEU A 203 5.40 -2.97 -18.56
N LEU A 204 5.47 -3.16 -17.24
CA LEU A 204 5.35 -4.46 -16.57
C LEU A 204 4.16 -4.51 -15.60
N ASN A 205 3.23 -3.54 -15.72
CA ASN A 205 2.11 -3.42 -14.83
C ASN A 205 1.12 -4.57 -15.03
N ASP A 206 0.83 -5.31 -13.97
CA ASP A 206 -0.13 -6.42 -13.90
C ASP A 206 -1.33 -6.11 -12.99
N GLU A 207 -1.68 -4.83 -12.82
CA GLU A 207 -2.85 -4.43 -12.03
C GLU A 207 -4.12 -5.17 -12.53
N PRO A 208 -4.94 -5.71 -11.62
CA PRO A 208 -6.17 -6.39 -11.99
C PRO A 208 -7.13 -5.48 -12.76
N THR A 209 -7.78 -6.04 -13.78
CA THR A 209 -8.73 -5.29 -14.63
C THR A 209 -9.84 -4.61 -13.83
N GLU A 210 -10.27 -5.21 -12.71
CA GLU A 210 -11.27 -4.68 -11.78
C GLU A 210 -10.85 -3.36 -11.12
N THR A 211 -9.56 -3.09 -11.06
CA THR A 211 -8.97 -1.88 -10.43
C THR A 211 -8.46 -0.86 -11.44
N ILE A 212 -8.26 -1.23 -12.71
CA ILE A 212 -7.69 -0.35 -13.75
C ILE A 212 -8.53 0.92 -13.94
N GLY A 213 -9.85 0.87 -13.77
CA GLY A 213 -10.73 2.01 -13.99
C GLY A 213 -10.23 3.32 -13.37
N TRP A 214 -9.83 3.29 -12.09
CA TRP A 214 -9.28 4.46 -11.38
C TRP A 214 -7.76 4.47 -11.26
N LYS A 215 -7.08 3.39 -11.71
CA LYS A 215 -5.63 3.25 -11.69
C LYS A 215 -4.99 3.39 -13.08
N LYS A 216 -5.70 3.89 -14.10
CA LYS A 216 -5.19 4.04 -15.48
C LYS A 216 -3.80 4.67 -15.55
N LYS A 217 -3.50 5.62 -14.65
CA LYS A 217 -2.21 6.31 -14.60
C LYS A 217 -1.04 5.40 -14.19
N THR A 218 -1.30 4.20 -13.66
CA THR A 218 -0.24 3.21 -13.42
C THR A 218 0.26 2.54 -14.70
N LEU A 219 -0.47 2.71 -15.80
CA LEU A 219 -0.10 2.22 -17.14
C LEU A 219 0.66 3.27 -17.96
N GLU A 220 0.97 4.43 -17.37
CA GLU A 220 1.62 5.55 -18.04
C GLU A 220 2.97 5.86 -17.37
N PRO A 221 3.91 6.47 -18.09
CA PRO A 221 5.15 6.99 -17.50
C PRO A 221 4.87 7.97 -16.37
N VAL A 222 5.87 8.16 -15.51
CA VAL A 222 5.84 9.21 -14.49
C VAL A 222 5.63 10.58 -15.16
N ASP A 223 4.64 11.32 -14.68
CA ASP A 223 4.36 12.69 -15.16
C ASP A 223 4.68 13.72 -14.05
N PRO A 224 5.79 14.45 -14.18
CA PRO A 224 6.19 15.50 -13.22
C PRO A 224 5.15 16.62 -13.03
N LYS A 225 4.30 16.88 -14.03
CA LYS A 225 3.24 17.90 -13.96
C LYS A 225 2.17 17.58 -12.91
N ARG A 226 2.16 16.36 -12.38
CA ARG A 226 1.25 15.97 -11.29
C ARG A 226 1.68 16.49 -9.92
N ALA A 227 2.89 17.03 -9.79
CA ALA A 227 3.34 17.73 -8.60
C ALA A 227 2.84 19.18 -8.64
N GLY A 228 2.02 19.56 -7.66
CA GLY A 228 1.48 20.91 -7.55
C GLY A 228 0.35 21.23 -8.53
N VAL A 229 -0.36 20.22 -9.01
CA VAL A 229 -1.51 20.37 -9.93
C VAL A 229 -2.61 21.26 -9.33
N PHE A 230 -2.71 21.29 -8.00
CA PHE A 230 -3.66 22.13 -7.28
C PHE A 230 -3.60 23.61 -7.66
N ARG A 231 -2.40 24.11 -8.03
CA ARG A 231 -2.22 25.52 -8.39
C ARG A 231 -3.05 25.97 -9.59
N ASN A 232 -3.38 25.01 -10.47
CA ASN A 232 -4.16 25.27 -11.68
C ASN A 232 -5.58 24.67 -11.63
N THR A 233 -5.90 23.88 -10.60
CA THR A 233 -7.16 23.14 -10.50
C THR A 233 -8.09 23.69 -9.42
N LEU A 234 -7.53 24.08 -8.27
CA LEU A 234 -8.29 24.64 -7.16
C LEU A 234 -8.28 26.17 -7.24
N ASP A 235 -9.40 26.80 -6.87
CA ASP A 235 -9.42 28.23 -6.66
C ASP A 235 -8.57 28.63 -5.44
N LEU A 236 -8.27 29.93 -5.32
CA LEU A 236 -7.40 30.44 -4.27
C LEU A 236 -7.98 30.23 -2.86
N ASP A 237 -9.28 30.22 -2.70
CA ASP A 237 -9.93 30.04 -1.40
C ASP A 237 -9.85 28.59 -0.95
N ALA A 238 -10.05 27.63 -1.85
CA ALA A 238 -9.84 26.21 -1.59
C ALA A 238 -8.36 25.91 -1.26
N GLN A 239 -7.41 26.49 -1.99
CA GLN A 239 -5.98 26.36 -1.70
C GLN A 239 -5.63 26.87 -0.30
N LYS A 240 -6.10 28.06 0.07
CA LYS A 240 -5.90 28.67 1.39
C LYS A 240 -6.57 27.85 2.50
N LEU A 241 -7.79 27.36 2.28
CA LEU A 241 -8.51 26.53 3.23
C LEU A 241 -7.71 25.27 3.56
N LEU A 242 -7.32 24.50 2.54
CA LEU A 242 -6.53 23.28 2.71
C LEU A 242 -5.18 23.55 3.38
N TRP A 243 -4.50 24.63 2.99
CA TRP A 243 -3.26 25.05 3.63
C TRP A 243 -3.47 25.34 5.12
N ASN A 244 -4.44 26.20 5.46
CA ASN A 244 -4.68 26.62 6.84
C ASN A 244 -5.07 25.44 7.76
N LEU A 245 -5.88 24.50 7.26
CA LEU A 245 -6.29 23.32 8.00
C LEU A 245 -5.16 22.29 8.20
N SER A 246 -4.18 22.27 7.29
CA SER A 246 -3.14 21.23 7.27
C SER A 246 -1.72 21.75 7.47
N LYS A 247 -1.55 23.06 7.70
CA LYS A 247 -0.26 23.75 7.73
C LYS A 247 0.78 23.05 8.56
N THR A 248 0.47 22.76 9.82
CA THR A 248 1.41 22.14 10.77
C THR A 248 1.93 20.79 10.27
N THR A 249 1.04 19.97 9.71
CA THR A 249 1.39 18.64 9.19
C THR A 249 2.11 18.76 7.83
N LEU A 250 1.69 19.68 6.97
CA LEU A 250 2.38 19.98 5.69
C LEU A 250 3.82 20.40 5.92
N GLU A 251 4.05 21.35 6.83
CA GLU A 251 5.40 21.86 7.16
C GLU A 251 6.32 20.76 7.72
N LYS A 252 5.81 19.81 8.49
CA LYS A 252 6.57 18.63 8.96
C LYS A 252 7.14 17.79 7.81
N PHE A 253 6.42 17.73 6.69
CA PHE A 253 6.86 17.00 5.48
C PHE A 253 7.55 17.92 4.44
N GLY A 254 7.89 19.17 4.81
CA GLY A 254 8.63 20.11 3.96
C GLY A 254 7.82 20.74 2.84
N TYR A 255 6.49 20.76 2.96
CA TYR A 255 5.63 21.52 2.03
C TYR A 255 5.52 22.98 2.46
N SER A 256 5.35 23.87 1.48
CA SER A 256 5.17 25.31 1.66
C SER A 256 3.83 25.80 1.09
N ALA A 257 3.45 27.02 1.46
CA ALA A 257 2.23 27.67 0.99
C ALA A 257 2.18 27.82 -0.54
#